data_f6f6cc006921fbe951ea5435b219cafd
#
_entry.id   f6f6cc006921fbe951ea5435b219cafd
#
_cell.length_a   1.000
_cell.length_b   1.000
_cell.length_c   1.000
_cell.angle_alpha   90.00
_cell.angle_beta   90.00
_cell.angle_gamma   90.00
#
_symmetry.space_group_name_H-M   'P 1'
#
loop_
_entity.id
_entity.type
_entity.pdbx_description
1 polymer ?
#
loop_
_entity_poly.entity_id
_entity_poly.type
_entity_poly.pdbx_seq_one_letter_code
_entity_poly.pdbx_strand_id
1 'polypeptide(L)'
;LIIGTSGRYEFKNKGIDVFLESLNRLCRDKNLKRDVLAFVNVPGWVGDPREDLQARLKSKDKFDTPLEVPFITHWLHNMTHDQVLDMLKYLGMSNHPEDKVKVIFVPCYLNGRDGILNKDYYDLLLGQDLSVYPSYYEPWGYTPLESVAFRVPTITTDLAGFGLWVKSLKKQNGIDGGVEVLHRSDYNYSEVADGIKDTVSLFLSLIHISEPTR
;
A
#
# COMPACT_ATOMS: atom_id res chain seq x y z
N LEU A 1 2.55 -7.76 -8.58
CA LEU A 1 3.29 -6.78 -7.79
C LEU A 1 2.68 -6.64 -6.41
N ILE A 2 3.49 -6.69 -5.37
CA ILE A 2 3.06 -6.47 -3.99
C ILE A 2 3.55 -5.10 -3.53
N ILE A 3 2.63 -4.22 -3.20
CA ILE A 3 2.94 -2.88 -2.71
C ILE A 3 2.28 -2.63 -1.35
N GLY A 4 2.77 -1.66 -0.58
CA GLY A 4 2.14 -1.39 0.70
C GLY A 4 2.45 -0.04 1.30
N THR A 5 1.58 0.37 2.20
CA THR A 5 1.80 1.48 3.12
C THR A 5 1.67 0.99 4.56
N SER A 6 2.37 1.63 5.47
CA SER A 6 2.33 1.28 6.89
C SER A 6 2.58 2.50 7.77
N GLY A 7 2.18 2.41 9.03
CA GLY A 7 2.38 3.47 10.00
C GLY A 7 1.20 3.63 10.95
N ARG A 8 1.10 4.77 11.61
CA ARG A 8 -0.05 5.10 12.46
C ARG A 8 -1.29 5.33 11.61
N TYR A 9 -2.46 5.01 12.13
CA TYR A 9 -3.73 5.24 11.45
C TYR A 9 -4.12 6.73 11.49
N GLU A 10 -3.35 7.54 10.79
CA GLU A 10 -3.61 8.97 10.57
C GLU A 10 -3.99 9.17 9.10
N PHE A 11 -5.26 8.93 8.78
CA PHE A 11 -5.77 8.75 7.42
C PHE A 11 -5.31 9.81 6.42
N LYS A 12 -5.46 11.10 6.79
CA LYS A 12 -5.02 12.23 5.96
C LYS A 12 -3.51 12.49 6.08
N ASN A 13 -3.01 12.51 7.31
CA ASN A 13 -1.63 12.90 7.56
C ASN A 13 -0.61 11.91 7.00
N LYS A 14 -0.91 10.61 7.07
CA LYS A 14 -0.08 9.56 6.46
C LYS A 14 -0.37 9.35 4.97
N GLY A 15 -1.33 10.08 4.41
CA GLY A 15 -1.68 10.01 2.99
C GLY A 15 -2.32 8.70 2.57
N ILE A 16 -2.98 8.00 3.50
CA ILE A 16 -3.70 6.77 3.20
C ILE A 16 -4.76 7.04 2.14
N ASP A 17 -5.44 8.18 2.24
CA ASP A 17 -6.44 8.62 1.27
C ASP A 17 -5.88 8.75 -0.14
N VAL A 18 -4.76 9.42 -0.31
CA VAL A 18 -4.16 9.60 -1.64
C VAL A 18 -3.57 8.31 -2.18
N PHE A 19 -3.09 7.42 -1.31
CA PHE A 19 -2.68 6.08 -1.70
C PHE A 19 -3.87 5.27 -2.25
N LEU A 20 -5.01 5.23 -1.54
CA LEU A 20 -6.22 4.54 -2.00
C LEU A 20 -6.75 5.13 -3.32
N GLU A 21 -6.74 6.46 -3.46
CA GLU A 21 -7.10 7.10 -4.73
C GLU A 21 -6.16 6.69 -5.88
N SER A 22 -4.86 6.61 -5.63
CA SER A 22 -3.90 6.16 -6.65
C SER A 22 -4.15 4.71 -7.07
N LEU A 23 -4.51 3.84 -6.13
CA LEU A 23 -4.89 2.44 -6.42
C LEU A 23 -6.15 2.35 -7.28
N ASN A 24 -7.15 3.19 -6.99
CA ASN A 24 -8.36 3.28 -7.80
C ASN A 24 -8.05 3.72 -9.24
N ARG A 25 -7.18 4.73 -9.42
CA ARG A 25 -6.73 5.16 -10.75
C ARG A 25 -5.96 4.07 -11.47
N LEU A 26 -5.11 3.35 -10.76
CA LEU A 26 -4.37 2.21 -11.29
C LEU A 26 -5.31 1.06 -11.70
N CYS A 27 -6.34 0.77 -10.90
CA CYS A 27 -7.34 -0.26 -11.22
C CYS A 27 -8.10 0.05 -12.51
N ARG A 28 -8.33 1.33 -12.81
CA ARG A 28 -9.00 1.78 -14.04
C ARG A 28 -8.06 1.91 -15.25
N ASP A 29 -6.75 1.73 -15.04
CA ASP A 29 -5.79 1.82 -16.15
C ASP A 29 -5.83 0.54 -17.00
N LYS A 30 -6.36 0.68 -18.22
CA LYS A 30 -6.45 -0.42 -19.20
C LYS A 30 -5.08 -0.96 -19.65
N ASN A 31 -4.02 -0.17 -19.45
CA ASN A 31 -2.65 -0.56 -19.80
C ASN A 31 -1.96 -1.35 -18.70
N LEU A 32 -2.56 -1.46 -17.52
CA LEU A 32 -2.00 -2.25 -16.42
C LEU A 32 -1.91 -3.72 -16.83
N LYS A 33 -0.69 -4.23 -16.97
CA LYS A 33 -0.44 -5.58 -17.51
C LYS A 33 -0.38 -6.67 -16.45
N ARG A 34 -0.08 -6.31 -15.19
CA ARG A 34 0.07 -7.24 -14.06
C ARG A 34 -0.87 -6.88 -12.93
N ASP A 35 -1.27 -7.89 -12.18
CA ASP A 35 -2.05 -7.68 -10.96
C ASP A 35 -1.20 -7.01 -9.88
N VAL A 36 -1.85 -6.16 -9.11
CA VAL A 36 -1.26 -5.44 -7.96
C VAL A 36 -2.00 -5.84 -6.70
N LEU A 37 -1.27 -6.28 -5.70
CA LEU A 37 -1.77 -6.53 -4.37
C LEU A 37 -1.25 -5.43 -3.44
N ALA A 38 -2.15 -4.62 -2.92
CA ALA A 38 -1.82 -3.47 -2.11
C ALA A 38 -2.18 -3.71 -0.63
N PHE A 39 -1.21 -3.57 0.26
CA PHE A 39 -1.41 -3.68 1.69
C PHE A 39 -1.53 -2.30 2.36
N VAL A 40 -2.53 -2.14 3.22
CA VAL A 40 -2.68 -1.00 4.13
C VAL A 40 -2.50 -1.51 5.55
N ASN A 41 -1.27 -1.40 6.06
CA ASN A 41 -0.86 -1.94 7.37
C ASN A 41 -0.88 -0.82 8.40
N VAL A 42 -2.05 -0.50 8.94
CA VAL A 42 -2.22 0.60 9.89
C VAL A 42 -3.10 0.15 11.07
N PRO A 43 -2.56 0.07 12.30
CA PRO A 43 -3.30 -0.42 13.45
C PRO A 43 -4.49 0.48 13.78
N GLY A 44 -5.70 -0.07 13.69
CA GLY A 44 -6.95 0.57 14.07
C GLY A 44 -7.47 0.08 15.42
N TRP A 45 -8.72 0.41 15.73
CA TRP A 45 -9.41 -0.15 16.89
C TRP A 45 -9.92 -1.56 16.54
N VAL A 46 -8.99 -2.51 16.60
CA VAL A 46 -9.13 -3.86 16.08
C VAL A 46 -9.76 -4.81 17.09
N GLY A 47 -10.65 -5.68 16.59
CA GLY A 47 -11.19 -6.85 17.27
C GLY A 47 -10.49 -8.14 16.83
N ASP A 48 -11.26 -9.23 16.73
CA ASP A 48 -10.74 -10.56 16.43
C ASP A 48 -10.35 -10.73 14.95
N PRO A 49 -9.38 -11.63 14.65
CA PRO A 49 -9.10 -12.05 13.29
C PRO A 49 -10.32 -12.76 12.68
N ARG A 50 -10.52 -12.59 11.39
CA ARG A 50 -11.70 -13.11 10.69
C ARG A 50 -11.63 -14.62 10.50
N GLU A 51 -12.57 -15.34 11.09
CA GLU A 51 -12.65 -16.81 10.99
C GLU A 51 -12.94 -17.28 9.55
N ASP A 52 -13.77 -16.56 8.80
CA ASP A 52 -14.08 -16.87 7.41
C ASP A 52 -12.84 -16.74 6.51
N LEU A 53 -12.00 -15.74 6.73
CA LEU A 53 -10.71 -15.59 6.05
C LEU A 53 -9.74 -16.68 6.48
N GLN A 54 -9.66 -17.00 7.77
CA GLN A 54 -8.83 -18.11 8.28
C GLN A 54 -9.24 -19.45 7.64
N ALA A 55 -10.54 -19.69 7.51
CA ALA A 55 -11.05 -20.90 6.87
C ALA A 55 -10.61 -20.99 5.39
N ARG A 56 -10.72 -19.89 4.65
CA ARG A 56 -10.24 -19.82 3.25
C ARG A 56 -8.73 -20.03 3.14
N LEU A 57 -7.93 -19.42 4.00
CA LEU A 57 -6.47 -19.59 3.99
C LEU A 57 -6.02 -21.02 4.31
N LYS A 58 -6.80 -21.76 5.10
CA LYS A 58 -6.54 -23.18 5.43
C LYS A 58 -7.05 -24.14 4.36
N SER A 59 -8.02 -23.72 3.55
CA SER A 59 -8.56 -24.54 2.47
C SER A 59 -7.56 -24.67 1.31
N LYS A 60 -7.62 -25.79 0.60
CA LYS A 60 -6.91 -26.00 -0.67
C LYS A 60 -7.76 -25.58 -1.87
N ASP A 61 -9.01 -25.18 -1.63
CA ASP A 61 -9.93 -24.79 -2.69
C ASP A 61 -9.52 -23.44 -3.28
N LYS A 62 -9.84 -23.25 -4.55
CA LYS A 62 -9.76 -21.95 -5.20
C LYS A 62 -11.09 -21.24 -5.02
N PHE A 63 -11.03 -20.00 -4.63
CA PHE A 63 -12.20 -19.13 -4.48
C PHE A 63 -12.22 -18.10 -5.60
N ASP A 64 -13.31 -18.06 -6.33
CA ASP A 64 -13.57 -17.14 -7.45
C ASP A 64 -14.47 -15.96 -7.05
N THR A 65 -14.86 -15.90 -5.80
CA THR A 65 -15.67 -14.82 -5.24
C THR A 65 -14.99 -14.17 -4.03
N PRO A 66 -15.04 -12.85 -3.87
CA PRO A 66 -14.54 -12.21 -2.65
C PRO A 66 -15.32 -12.66 -1.41
N LEU A 67 -14.79 -12.38 -0.24
CA LEU A 67 -15.55 -12.47 1.01
C LEU A 67 -16.64 -11.38 1.01
N GLU A 68 -17.70 -11.58 1.79
CA GLU A 68 -18.80 -10.62 1.92
C GLU A 68 -18.32 -9.20 2.29
N VAL A 69 -17.31 -9.13 3.18
CA VAL A 69 -16.57 -7.89 3.46
C VAL A 69 -15.14 -8.08 2.90
N PRO A 70 -14.81 -7.54 1.73
CA PRO A 70 -13.66 -8.04 0.97
C PRO A 70 -12.29 -7.61 1.49
N PHE A 71 -12.13 -6.43 2.03
CA PHE A 71 -10.82 -5.81 2.16
C PHE A 71 -10.05 -6.14 3.43
N ILE A 72 -10.76 -6.38 4.53
CA ILE A 72 -10.22 -6.34 5.89
C ILE A 72 -9.84 -7.73 6.43
N THR A 73 -8.74 -7.80 7.18
CA THR A 73 -8.25 -9.06 7.77
C THR A 73 -8.81 -9.34 9.17
N HIS A 74 -9.18 -8.33 9.91
CA HIS A 74 -9.69 -8.39 11.28
C HIS A 74 -10.93 -7.54 11.41
N TRP A 75 -11.87 -7.95 12.25
CA TRP A 75 -13.02 -7.11 12.56
C TRP A 75 -12.57 -5.86 13.32
N LEU A 76 -13.19 -4.73 13.02
CA LEU A 76 -13.03 -3.51 13.80
C LEU A 76 -14.18 -3.40 14.79
N HIS A 77 -13.95 -2.80 15.95
CA HIS A 77 -15.04 -2.47 16.88
C HIS A 77 -16.05 -1.49 16.29
N ASN A 78 -15.65 -0.70 15.29
CA ASN A 78 -16.55 0.16 14.52
C ASN A 78 -16.35 -0.10 13.01
N MET A 79 -17.12 -1.03 12.46
CA MET A 79 -17.13 -1.36 11.03
C MET A 79 -17.87 -0.36 10.15
N THR A 80 -18.74 0.45 10.74
CA THR A 80 -19.64 1.34 10.00
C THR A 80 -19.05 2.71 9.69
N HIS A 81 -17.96 3.08 10.34
CA HIS A 81 -17.35 4.41 10.23
C HIS A 81 -15.82 4.33 10.22
N ASP A 82 -15.27 3.40 9.45
CA ASP A 82 -13.82 3.32 9.23
C ASP A 82 -13.43 4.03 7.95
N GLN A 83 -12.48 4.97 8.04
CA GLN A 83 -12.10 5.84 6.93
C GLN A 83 -11.52 5.08 5.72
N VAL A 84 -10.79 3.98 5.95
CA VAL A 84 -10.24 3.15 4.86
C VAL A 84 -11.38 2.40 4.16
N LEU A 85 -12.26 1.75 4.93
CA LEU A 85 -13.39 0.99 4.36
C LEU A 85 -14.39 1.91 3.65
N ASP A 86 -14.70 3.06 4.25
CA ASP A 86 -15.59 4.06 3.67
C ASP A 86 -15.04 4.59 2.34
N MET A 87 -13.75 4.87 2.28
CA MET A 87 -13.12 5.33 1.05
C MET A 87 -13.07 4.25 -0.02
N LEU A 88 -12.73 3.02 0.31
CA LEU A 88 -12.74 1.90 -0.66
C LEU A 88 -14.13 1.70 -1.26
N LYS A 89 -15.16 1.79 -0.43
CA LYS A 89 -16.57 1.75 -0.85
C LYS A 89 -16.92 2.96 -1.75
N TYR A 90 -16.53 4.16 -1.36
CA TYR A 90 -16.74 5.38 -2.15
C TYR A 90 -16.09 5.29 -3.54
N LEU A 91 -14.90 4.75 -3.62
CA LEU A 91 -14.15 4.55 -4.86
C LEU A 91 -14.72 3.41 -5.72
N GLY A 92 -15.65 2.61 -5.19
CA GLY A 92 -16.24 1.46 -5.90
C GLY A 92 -15.28 0.30 -6.10
N MET A 93 -14.26 0.18 -5.25
CA MET A 93 -13.37 -0.97 -5.26
C MET A 93 -14.07 -2.20 -4.67
N SER A 94 -13.74 -3.39 -5.14
CA SER A 94 -14.48 -4.60 -4.76
C SER A 94 -13.62 -5.82 -4.41
N ASN A 95 -12.35 -5.85 -4.81
CA ASN A 95 -11.50 -7.04 -4.80
C ASN A 95 -12.08 -8.22 -5.58
N HIS A 96 -12.91 -7.95 -6.59
CA HIS A 96 -13.43 -9.00 -7.44
C HIS A 96 -12.27 -9.73 -8.15
N PRO A 97 -12.37 -11.05 -8.47
CA PRO A 97 -11.30 -11.79 -9.15
C PRO A 97 -10.75 -11.10 -10.39
N GLU A 98 -11.59 -10.40 -11.14
CA GLU A 98 -11.23 -9.68 -12.37
C GLU A 98 -10.51 -8.34 -12.13
N ASP A 99 -10.58 -7.80 -10.91
CA ASP A 99 -9.89 -6.56 -10.58
C ASP A 99 -8.38 -6.79 -10.60
N LYS A 100 -7.67 -5.99 -11.36
CA LYS A 100 -6.21 -6.06 -11.41
C LYS A 100 -5.52 -5.48 -10.19
N VAL A 101 -6.21 -4.67 -9.42
CA VAL A 101 -5.72 -4.12 -8.16
C VAL A 101 -6.60 -4.61 -7.02
N LYS A 102 -5.99 -5.31 -6.08
CA LYS A 102 -6.64 -5.79 -4.87
C LYS A 102 -6.04 -5.13 -3.64
N VAL A 103 -6.89 -4.76 -2.70
CA VAL A 103 -6.47 -4.08 -1.47
C VAL A 103 -6.70 -4.99 -0.27
N ILE A 104 -5.70 -5.10 0.58
CA ILE A 104 -5.80 -5.79 1.88
C ILE A 104 -5.53 -4.78 2.99
N PHE A 105 -6.55 -4.51 3.77
CA PHE A 105 -6.46 -3.68 4.96
C PHE A 105 -6.15 -4.56 6.18
N VAL A 106 -5.02 -4.31 6.82
CA VAL A 106 -4.52 -5.02 7.99
C VAL A 106 -4.54 -4.07 9.19
N PRO A 107 -5.65 -4.01 9.95
CA PRO A 107 -5.82 -3.03 11.02
C PRO A 107 -5.23 -3.47 12.36
N CYS A 108 -4.31 -4.42 12.38
CA CYS A 108 -3.69 -4.93 13.60
C CYS A 108 -2.19 -4.64 13.64
N TYR A 109 -1.61 -4.75 14.84
CA TYR A 109 -0.16 -4.76 15.00
C TYR A 109 0.43 -6.06 14.47
N LEU A 110 1.45 -5.94 13.62
CA LEU A 110 2.16 -7.05 13.02
C LEU A 110 3.28 -7.51 13.96
N ASN A 111 2.96 -8.43 14.84
CA ASN A 111 3.83 -8.97 15.90
C ASN A 111 4.07 -10.48 15.77
N GLY A 112 3.78 -11.07 14.61
CA GLY A 112 3.94 -12.49 14.36
C GLY A 112 2.81 -13.38 14.90
N ARG A 113 1.77 -12.83 15.53
CA ARG A 113 0.69 -13.58 16.20
C ARG A 113 -0.69 -12.98 15.96
N ASP A 114 -0.88 -12.32 14.83
CA ASP A 114 -2.13 -11.63 14.50
C ASP A 114 -3.29 -12.58 14.12
N GLY A 115 -3.01 -13.85 13.89
CA GLY A 115 -4.03 -14.88 13.56
C GLY A 115 -4.36 -14.97 12.07
N ILE A 116 -3.86 -14.09 11.23
CA ILE A 116 -4.05 -14.10 9.76
C ILE A 116 -2.71 -14.26 9.06
N LEU A 117 -1.85 -13.25 9.12
CA LEU A 117 -0.55 -13.24 8.45
C LEU A 117 0.52 -13.95 9.28
N ASN A 118 0.47 -13.79 10.59
CA ASN A 118 1.39 -14.38 11.57
C ASN A 118 2.87 -14.12 11.23
N LYS A 119 3.15 -12.91 10.76
CA LYS A 119 4.47 -12.40 10.40
C LYS A 119 4.74 -11.08 11.10
N ASP A 120 5.99 -10.85 11.43
CA ASP A 120 6.43 -9.55 11.92
C ASP A 120 6.38 -8.50 10.83
N TYR A 121 6.29 -7.24 11.23
CA TYR A 121 6.25 -6.11 10.29
C TYR A 121 7.40 -6.13 9.27
N TYR A 122 8.62 -6.40 9.72
CA TYR A 122 9.80 -6.42 8.84
C TYR A 122 9.79 -7.61 7.88
N ASP A 123 9.25 -8.76 8.29
CA ASP A 123 9.06 -9.91 7.38
C ASP A 123 8.09 -9.56 6.24
N LEU A 124 7.01 -8.84 6.56
CA LEU A 124 6.05 -8.39 5.55
C LEU A 124 6.61 -7.28 4.68
N LEU A 125 7.41 -6.38 5.25
CA LEU A 125 8.09 -5.34 4.49
C LEU A 125 9.05 -5.94 3.46
N LEU A 126 9.85 -6.94 3.85
CA LEU A 126 10.75 -7.66 2.94
C LEU A 126 10.00 -8.39 1.81
N GLY A 127 8.73 -8.72 2.01
CA GLY A 127 7.87 -9.33 1.00
C GLY A 127 7.24 -8.35 0.01
N GLN A 128 7.44 -7.05 0.19
CA GLN A 128 6.94 -6.02 -0.72
C GLN A 128 7.94 -5.72 -1.84
N ASP A 129 7.43 -5.51 -3.03
CA ASP A 129 8.23 -5.03 -4.16
C ASP A 129 8.44 -3.52 -4.12
N LEU A 130 7.50 -2.78 -3.52
CA LEU A 130 7.48 -1.32 -3.47
C LEU A 130 6.69 -0.84 -2.27
N SER A 131 7.20 0.14 -1.54
CA SER A 131 6.50 0.80 -0.43
C SER A 131 6.07 2.21 -0.81
N VAL A 132 4.92 2.66 -0.30
CA VAL A 132 4.33 3.97 -0.63
C VAL A 132 3.95 4.70 0.65
N TYR A 133 4.63 5.81 0.94
CA TYR A 133 4.42 6.64 2.13
C TYR A 133 4.14 8.09 1.75
N PRO A 134 2.94 8.42 1.24
CA PRO A 134 2.64 9.73 0.69
C PRO A 134 2.19 10.71 1.79
N SER A 135 2.95 10.81 2.88
CA SER A 135 2.60 11.62 4.05
C SER A 135 2.41 13.10 3.69
N TYR A 136 1.39 13.71 4.30
CA TYR A 136 1.15 15.14 4.24
C TYR A 136 2.12 15.91 5.14
N TYR A 137 2.44 15.37 6.31
CA TYR A 137 3.46 15.89 7.21
C TYR A 137 4.11 14.77 8.01
N GLU A 138 5.42 14.74 7.96
CA GLU A 138 6.22 13.81 8.75
C GLU A 138 7.55 14.49 9.12
N PRO A 139 7.86 14.72 10.41
CA PRO A 139 9.11 15.39 10.81
C PRO A 139 10.36 14.74 10.22
N TRP A 140 10.42 13.41 10.22
CA TRP A 140 11.46 12.66 9.55
C TRP A 140 10.90 11.65 8.55
N GLY A 141 10.19 10.62 9.00
CA GLY A 141 9.70 9.52 8.20
C GLY A 141 10.57 8.27 8.34
N TYR A 142 10.41 7.58 9.47
CA TYR A 142 11.15 6.33 9.71
C TYR A 142 10.70 5.21 8.78
N THR A 143 9.43 5.11 8.45
CA THR A 143 8.91 4.05 7.57
C THR A 143 9.54 4.05 6.17
N PRO A 144 9.66 5.16 5.45
CA PRO A 144 10.39 5.15 4.18
C PRO A 144 11.90 4.89 4.35
N LEU A 145 12.52 5.36 5.43
CA LEU A 145 13.92 5.07 5.74
C LEU A 145 14.14 3.57 5.99
N GLU A 146 13.27 2.94 6.77
CA GLU A 146 13.32 1.50 7.04
C GLU A 146 13.16 0.69 5.75
N SER A 147 12.20 1.05 4.90
CA SER A 147 12.00 0.39 3.61
C SER A 147 13.26 0.40 2.76
N VAL A 148 13.91 1.55 2.63
CA VAL A 148 15.18 1.67 1.88
C VAL A 148 16.30 0.88 2.54
N ALA A 149 16.38 0.87 3.88
CA ALA A 149 17.35 0.07 4.63
C ALA A 149 17.18 -1.44 4.36
N PHE A 150 15.95 -1.90 4.17
CA PHE A 150 15.62 -3.26 3.76
C PHE A 150 15.66 -3.48 2.22
N ARG A 151 16.14 -2.49 1.46
CA ARG A 151 16.24 -2.53 0.00
C ARG A 151 14.89 -2.66 -0.71
N VAL A 152 13.83 -2.17 -0.10
CA VAL A 152 12.51 -2.04 -0.72
C VAL A 152 12.41 -0.65 -1.34
N PRO A 153 12.27 -0.53 -2.66
CA PRO A 153 12.06 0.75 -3.32
C PRO A 153 10.87 1.49 -2.74
N THR A 154 10.94 2.81 -2.68
CA THR A 154 10.03 3.60 -1.84
C THR A 154 9.56 4.86 -2.54
N ILE A 155 8.25 5.13 -2.48
CA ILE A 155 7.66 6.42 -2.84
C ILE A 155 7.39 7.19 -1.54
N THR A 156 7.84 8.43 -1.46
CA THR A 156 7.59 9.35 -0.34
C THR A 156 7.29 10.75 -0.87
N THR A 157 7.15 11.73 0.03
CA THR A 157 6.88 13.12 -0.33
C THR A 157 7.95 14.06 0.20
N ASP A 158 8.01 15.26 -0.35
CA ASP A 158 8.88 16.33 0.14
C ASP A 158 8.29 17.07 1.37
N LEU A 159 7.16 16.64 1.91
CA LEU A 159 6.67 17.05 3.24
C LEU A 159 7.14 16.12 4.36
N ALA A 160 7.90 15.07 4.03
CA ALA A 160 8.63 14.24 4.98
C ALA A 160 10.11 14.63 4.99
N GLY A 161 10.71 14.73 6.18
CA GLY A 161 12.13 15.07 6.34
C GLY A 161 13.04 14.12 5.57
N PHE A 162 12.74 12.82 5.55
CA PHE A 162 13.46 11.83 4.75
C PHE A 162 13.42 12.16 3.25
N GLY A 163 12.25 12.53 2.72
CA GLY A 163 12.12 12.93 1.31
C GLY A 163 12.94 14.18 0.97
N LEU A 164 12.90 15.19 1.84
CA LEU A 164 13.75 16.37 1.70
C LEU A 164 15.24 16.04 1.73
N TRP A 165 15.64 15.14 2.63
CA TRP A 165 17.01 14.68 2.71
C TRP A 165 17.44 13.97 1.41
N VAL A 166 16.62 13.06 0.88
CA VAL A 166 16.89 12.37 -0.40
C VAL A 166 17.07 13.39 -1.53
N LYS A 167 16.17 14.36 -1.65
CA LYS A 167 16.30 15.44 -2.64
C LYS A 167 17.62 16.21 -2.51
N SER A 168 18.12 16.41 -1.29
CA SER A 168 19.36 17.16 -1.03
C SER A 168 20.62 16.42 -1.51
N LEU A 169 20.56 15.10 -1.64
CA LEU A 169 21.72 14.28 -2.05
C LEU A 169 22.18 14.51 -3.49
N LYS A 170 21.39 15.23 -4.30
CA LYS A 170 21.66 15.53 -5.73
C LYS A 170 22.04 14.27 -6.56
N LYS A 171 21.73 13.11 -6.04
CA LYS A 171 21.86 11.84 -6.75
C LYS A 171 20.59 11.61 -7.58
N GLN A 172 20.63 10.58 -8.41
CA GLN A 172 19.50 10.18 -9.24
C GLN A 172 18.26 9.97 -8.35
N ASN A 173 17.35 10.95 -8.37
CA ASN A 173 16.04 10.86 -7.73
C ASN A 173 15.11 10.18 -8.72
N GLY A 174 14.35 9.22 -8.25
CA GLY A 174 13.44 8.44 -9.07
C GLY A 174 13.42 6.99 -8.61
N ILE A 175 12.38 6.27 -8.99
CA ILE A 175 12.19 4.89 -8.56
C ILE A 175 13.27 3.95 -9.08
N ASP A 176 13.93 4.25 -10.18
CA ASP A 176 15.10 3.57 -10.70
C ASP A 176 16.33 3.70 -9.77
N GLY A 177 16.42 4.80 -9.04
CA GLY A 177 17.39 5.02 -7.96
C GLY A 177 16.97 4.45 -6.60
N GLY A 178 15.77 3.86 -6.51
CA GLY A 178 15.20 3.25 -5.32
C GLY A 178 14.30 4.16 -4.48
N VAL A 179 14.26 5.46 -4.73
CA VAL A 179 13.37 6.40 -4.00
C VAL A 179 12.78 7.43 -4.94
N GLU A 180 11.46 7.42 -5.05
CA GLU A 180 10.70 8.50 -5.69
C GLU A 180 10.22 9.48 -4.64
N VAL A 181 10.49 10.78 -4.83
CA VAL A 181 10.05 11.85 -3.93
C VAL A 181 9.08 12.76 -4.65
N LEU A 182 7.80 12.60 -4.36
CA LEU A 182 6.74 13.40 -4.95
C LEU A 182 6.63 14.77 -4.24
N HIS A 183 6.38 15.82 -5.03
CA HIS A 183 6.00 17.10 -4.46
C HIS A 183 4.58 17.02 -3.93
N ARG A 184 4.35 17.43 -2.67
CA ARG A 184 3.02 17.48 -2.05
C ARG A 184 2.74 18.86 -1.47
N SER A 185 1.51 19.34 -1.64
CA SER A 185 1.00 20.61 -1.11
C SER A 185 -0.48 20.49 -0.77
N ASP A 186 -1.08 21.56 -0.23
CA ASP A 186 -2.51 21.61 0.07
C ASP A 186 -3.41 21.49 -1.17
N TYR A 187 -2.86 21.73 -2.36
CA TYR A 187 -3.65 21.95 -3.57
C TYR A 187 -3.41 20.90 -4.66
N ASN A 188 -2.47 19.97 -4.47
CA ASN A 188 -2.06 19.02 -5.51
C ASN A 188 -2.38 17.55 -5.21
N TYR A 189 -3.47 17.30 -4.48
CA TYR A 189 -3.90 15.94 -4.14
C TYR A 189 -4.02 15.03 -5.37
N SER A 190 -4.61 15.54 -6.46
CA SER A 190 -4.80 14.79 -7.69
C SER A 190 -3.47 14.44 -8.35
N GLU A 191 -2.55 15.40 -8.44
CA GLU A 191 -1.24 15.20 -9.03
C GLU A 191 -0.39 14.20 -8.24
N VAL A 192 -0.52 14.18 -6.90
CA VAL A 192 0.16 13.18 -6.06
C VAL A 192 -0.41 11.80 -6.31
N ALA A 193 -1.74 11.65 -6.42
CA ALA A 193 -2.36 10.36 -6.74
C ALA A 193 -1.92 9.85 -8.12
N ASP A 194 -1.85 10.72 -9.13
CA ASP A 194 -1.33 10.37 -10.46
C ASP A 194 0.17 10.05 -10.39
N GLY A 195 0.96 10.82 -9.67
CA GLY A 195 2.38 10.56 -9.49
C GLY A 195 2.67 9.18 -8.88
N ILE A 196 1.90 8.77 -7.87
CA ILE A 196 1.99 7.41 -7.30
C ILE A 196 1.64 6.36 -8.37
N LYS A 197 0.49 6.53 -9.04
CA LYS A 197 0.05 5.61 -10.09
C LYS A 197 1.09 5.47 -11.20
N ASP A 198 1.63 6.58 -11.69
CA ASP A 198 2.61 6.60 -12.77
C ASP A 198 3.94 5.97 -12.35
N THR A 199 4.38 6.22 -11.10
CA THR A 199 5.59 5.60 -10.55
C THR A 199 5.42 4.09 -10.40
N VAL A 200 4.26 3.60 -9.93
CA VAL A 200 3.96 2.16 -9.86
C VAL A 200 3.98 1.54 -11.26
N SER A 201 3.40 2.21 -12.25
CA SER A 201 3.37 1.75 -13.65
C SER A 201 4.78 1.71 -14.25
N LEU A 202 5.62 2.72 -13.97
CA LEU A 202 7.02 2.76 -14.38
C LEU A 202 7.80 1.62 -13.72
N PHE A 203 7.65 1.42 -12.43
CA PHE A 203 8.32 0.36 -11.68
C PHE A 203 7.99 -1.03 -12.25
N LEU A 204 6.72 -1.28 -12.58
CA LEU A 204 6.30 -2.51 -13.25
C LEU A 204 7.02 -2.71 -14.60
N SER A 205 7.28 -1.65 -15.34
CA SER A 205 8.03 -1.75 -16.60
C SER A 205 9.51 -2.06 -16.38
N LEU A 206 10.13 -1.49 -15.34
CA LEU A 206 11.54 -1.70 -15.00
C LEU A 206 11.82 -3.14 -14.55
N ILE A 207 10.98 -3.72 -13.68
CA ILE A 207 11.14 -5.12 -13.25
C ILE A 207 10.91 -6.11 -14.38
N HIS A 208 10.11 -5.75 -15.39
CA HIS A 208 9.89 -6.62 -16.55
C HIS A 208 11.09 -6.70 -17.48
N ILE A 209 11.88 -5.62 -17.56
CA ILE A 209 13.12 -5.59 -18.36
C ILE A 209 14.24 -6.42 -17.69
N SER A 210 14.22 -6.53 -16.36
CA SER A 210 15.23 -7.26 -15.59
C SER A 210 14.96 -8.77 -15.43
N GLU A 211 13.75 -9.25 -15.78
CA GLU A 211 13.48 -10.68 -15.81
C GLU A 211 14.14 -11.30 -17.07
N PRO A 212 15.09 -12.27 -16.90
CA PRO A 212 15.62 -12.95 -18.07
C PRO A 212 14.50 -13.68 -18.80
N THR A 213 14.35 -13.41 -20.08
CA THR A 213 13.48 -14.18 -20.99
C THR A 213 13.86 -15.66 -20.86
N ARG A 214 13.01 -16.44 -20.19
CA ARG A 214 13.09 -17.90 -20.18
C ARG A 214 12.46 -18.48 -21.45
#